data_800d84cc957533de77a1743fcc2e2cb5
#
_entry.id   800d84cc957533de77a1743fcc2e2cb5
#
_cell.length_a   1.000
_cell.length_b   1.000
_cell.length_c   1.000
_cell.angle_alpha   90.00
_cell.angle_beta   90.00
_cell.angle_gamma   90.00
#
_symmetry.space_group_name_H-M   'P 1'
#
loop_
_entity.id
_entity.type
_entity.pdbx_description
1 polymer ?
#
loop_
_entity_poly.entity_id
_entity_poly.type
_entity_poly.pdbx_seq_one_letter_code
_entity_poly.pdbx_strand_id
1 'polypeptide(L)'
;MVRMTVAPSAEEPTKEPPASELRGTLRDCTPQGKGLGKLSEGDIVFVDAPDMQRRLAEQIIARRPAAVVNLAPYSTGTLPTFGPHLLLDAGVPLFEAAGTDLRGKIRDGKKATVSPTGQITVGRKVAGQAQPVTRTEVDATFSQAQRGLVENMEAYFGNTIEFIHSEAALLIDGVGAPELGDIMTERKVLVVSPAPDTRQRMEELKNFMQEYTPVVIGVGAAADTLASMGYAPDIIVGDPKDVASENLRSDAKVILPAEPDGYAPGLERIQD
;
A
#
# COMPACT_ATOMS: atom_id res chain seq x y z
N MET A 1 -43.07 13.36 -11.75
CA MET A 1 -42.44 13.81 -10.48
C MET A 1 -42.45 12.65 -9.52
N VAL A 2 -41.39 11.83 -9.54
CA VAL A 2 -41.29 10.61 -8.71
C VAL A 2 -40.38 10.97 -7.52
N ARG A 3 -40.97 10.96 -6.31
CA ARG A 3 -40.24 11.11 -5.07
C ARG A 3 -39.46 9.80 -4.78
N MET A 4 -38.13 9.83 -4.92
CA MET A 4 -37.27 8.80 -4.34
C MET A 4 -37.21 9.03 -2.82
N THR A 5 -37.78 8.11 -2.09
CA THR A 5 -37.62 8.01 -0.63
C THR A 5 -36.29 7.33 -0.39
N VAL A 6 -35.30 8.08 0.09
CA VAL A 6 -34.03 7.53 0.58
C VAL A 6 -34.34 6.82 1.90
N ALA A 7 -34.13 5.52 1.96
CA ALA A 7 -34.19 4.76 3.20
C ALA A 7 -33.09 5.25 4.15
N PRO A 8 -33.34 5.31 5.48
CA PRO A 8 -32.31 5.67 6.43
C PRO A 8 -31.17 4.64 6.39
N SER A 9 -29.93 5.13 6.21
CA SER A 9 -28.74 4.34 6.34
C SER A 9 -28.73 3.67 7.72
N ALA A 10 -28.54 2.36 7.74
CA ALA A 10 -28.30 1.61 8.97
C ALA A 10 -27.09 2.24 9.68
N GLU A 11 -27.27 2.65 10.93
CA GLU A 11 -26.21 3.08 11.81
C GLU A 11 -25.21 1.94 11.94
N GLU A 12 -24.01 2.10 11.37
CA GLU A 12 -22.89 1.20 11.61
C GLU A 12 -22.52 1.25 13.10
N PRO A 13 -22.31 0.11 13.76
CA PRO A 13 -21.97 0.10 15.17
C PRO A 13 -20.62 0.78 15.38
N THR A 14 -20.61 1.95 15.99
CA THR A 14 -19.44 2.56 16.60
C THR A 14 -18.92 1.61 17.66
N LYS A 15 -17.93 0.78 17.31
CA LYS A 15 -17.28 -0.09 18.29
C LYS A 15 -16.44 0.75 19.22
N GLU A 16 -16.98 0.97 20.41
CA GLU A 16 -16.29 1.52 21.58
C GLU A 16 -15.10 0.60 21.96
N PRO A 17 -14.10 1.13 22.71
CA PRO A 17 -13.02 0.32 23.25
C PRO A 17 -13.57 -0.88 24.03
N PRO A 18 -12.83 -2.00 24.11
CA PRO A 18 -13.35 -3.24 24.67
C PRO A 18 -13.84 -3.02 26.10
N ALA A 19 -15.04 -3.48 26.42
CA ALA A 19 -15.65 -3.29 27.74
C ALA A 19 -14.98 -4.11 28.85
N SER A 20 -14.06 -5.03 28.52
CA SER A 20 -13.37 -5.92 29.48
C SER A 20 -11.89 -6.07 29.14
N GLU A 21 -11.13 -6.52 30.14
CA GLU A 21 -9.70 -6.84 29.97
C GLU A 21 -9.49 -7.94 28.95
N LEU A 22 -8.63 -7.71 27.95
CA LEU A 22 -8.26 -8.68 26.94
C LEU A 22 -7.08 -9.51 27.42
N ARG A 23 -7.13 -10.82 27.26
CA ARG A 23 -6.12 -11.75 27.74
C ARG A 23 -5.69 -12.69 26.63
N GLY A 24 -4.38 -12.89 26.48
CA GLY A 24 -3.86 -13.79 25.45
C GLY A 24 -2.40 -14.12 25.64
N THR A 25 -1.84 -14.84 24.68
CA THR A 25 -0.39 -15.03 24.60
C THR A 25 0.18 -13.89 23.76
N LEU A 26 1.21 -13.22 24.27
CA LEU A 26 1.92 -12.17 23.54
C LEU A 26 2.63 -12.79 22.32
N ARG A 27 2.43 -12.20 21.16
CA ARG A 27 3.18 -12.51 19.94
C ARG A 27 3.96 -11.29 19.47
N ASP A 28 5.26 -11.43 19.43
CA ASP A 28 6.15 -10.41 18.91
C ASP A 28 6.22 -10.52 17.38
N CYS A 29 5.35 -9.76 16.72
CA CYS A 29 5.26 -9.64 15.26
C CYS A 29 5.97 -8.39 14.74
N THR A 30 6.84 -7.78 15.52
CA THR A 30 7.72 -6.70 15.06
C THR A 30 8.71 -7.22 14.01
N PRO A 31 9.37 -6.37 13.23
CA PRO A 31 10.36 -6.81 12.22
C PRO A 31 11.49 -7.68 12.79
N GLN A 32 11.83 -7.52 14.07
CA GLN A 32 12.85 -8.33 14.77
C GLN A 32 12.26 -9.62 15.36
N GLY A 33 10.93 -9.69 15.51
CA GLY A 33 10.21 -10.81 16.08
C GLY A 33 9.93 -11.92 15.04
N LYS A 34 9.62 -13.11 15.53
CA LYS A 34 9.19 -14.26 14.72
C LYS A 34 7.76 -14.70 15.07
N GLY A 35 6.98 -13.80 15.69
CA GLY A 35 5.66 -14.11 16.23
C GLY A 35 4.59 -14.30 15.15
N LEU A 36 4.73 -13.66 14.00
CA LEU A 36 3.72 -13.72 12.93
C LEU A 36 3.46 -15.15 12.44
N GLY A 37 4.51 -15.96 12.27
CA GLY A 37 4.39 -17.36 11.88
C GLY A 37 3.81 -18.28 12.98
N LYS A 38 3.78 -17.82 14.25
CA LYS A 38 3.26 -18.56 15.40
C LYS A 38 1.92 -18.03 15.90
N LEU A 39 1.40 -17.01 15.24
CA LEU A 39 0.18 -16.34 15.64
C LEU A 39 -1.02 -17.28 15.57
N SER A 40 -1.77 -17.32 16.66
CA SER A 40 -2.94 -18.17 16.85
C SER A 40 -4.13 -17.35 17.35
N GLU A 41 -5.33 -17.93 17.25
CA GLU A 41 -6.55 -17.31 17.74
C GLU A 41 -6.45 -16.92 19.22
N GLY A 42 -6.90 -15.71 19.56
CA GLY A 42 -6.89 -15.18 20.91
C GLY A 42 -5.53 -14.67 21.40
N ASP A 43 -4.49 -14.68 20.58
CA ASP A 43 -3.20 -14.08 20.92
C ASP A 43 -3.29 -12.54 20.93
N ILE A 44 -2.43 -11.88 21.71
CA ILE A 44 -2.24 -10.42 21.69
C ILE A 44 -1.01 -10.13 20.84
N VAL A 45 -1.23 -9.42 19.75
CA VAL A 45 -0.23 -9.14 18.72
C VAL A 45 0.47 -7.82 19.01
N PHE A 46 1.79 -7.83 19.03
CA PHE A 46 2.62 -6.64 19.08
C PHE A 46 3.30 -6.46 17.73
N VAL A 47 3.11 -5.30 17.12
CA VAL A 47 3.74 -4.91 15.86
C VAL A 47 4.50 -3.60 16.03
N ASP A 48 5.38 -3.31 15.10
CA ASP A 48 6.02 -2.00 14.93
C ASP A 48 5.90 -1.63 13.45
N ALA A 49 4.74 -1.12 13.11
CA ALA A 49 4.32 -0.92 11.74
C ALA A 49 3.71 0.49 11.60
N PRO A 50 4.55 1.54 11.41
CA PRO A 50 4.05 2.86 11.06
C PRO A 50 3.32 2.78 9.72
N ASP A 51 2.21 3.51 9.61
CA ASP A 51 1.36 3.48 8.42
C ASP A 51 0.97 2.05 8.00
N MET A 52 0.38 1.31 8.92
CA MET A 52 0.08 -0.11 8.76
C MET A 52 -0.67 -0.40 7.46
N GLN A 53 -0.04 -1.19 6.60
CA GLN A 53 -0.58 -1.54 5.30
C GLN A 53 -1.64 -2.65 5.38
N ARG A 54 -2.52 -2.69 4.38
CA ARG A 54 -3.57 -3.70 4.20
C ARG A 54 -3.07 -5.14 4.37
N ARG A 55 -1.97 -5.49 3.71
CA ARG A 55 -1.43 -6.87 3.69
C ARG A 55 -1.10 -7.39 5.08
N LEU A 56 -0.46 -6.56 5.93
CA LEU A 56 -0.14 -6.95 7.30
C LEU A 56 -1.42 -7.13 8.13
N ALA A 57 -2.38 -6.22 7.99
CA ALA A 57 -3.67 -6.33 8.66
C ALA A 57 -4.42 -7.62 8.29
N GLU A 58 -4.49 -7.96 7.01
CA GLU A 58 -5.13 -9.19 6.52
C GLU A 58 -4.46 -10.46 7.08
N GLN A 59 -3.13 -10.50 7.14
CA GLN A 59 -2.39 -11.61 7.75
C GLN A 59 -2.71 -11.79 9.25
N ILE A 60 -2.87 -10.67 9.97
CA ILE A 60 -3.22 -10.67 11.39
C ILE A 60 -4.68 -11.10 11.57
N ILE A 61 -5.61 -10.54 10.79
CA ILE A 61 -7.05 -10.85 10.83
C ILE A 61 -7.31 -12.36 10.61
N ALA A 62 -6.60 -12.96 9.65
CA ALA A 62 -6.71 -14.37 9.34
C ALA A 62 -6.43 -15.30 10.54
N ARG A 63 -5.76 -14.80 11.57
CA ARG A 63 -5.42 -15.53 12.81
C ARG A 63 -6.32 -15.20 14.00
N ARG A 64 -7.31 -14.32 13.84
CA ARG A 64 -8.30 -13.93 14.87
C ARG A 64 -7.65 -13.56 16.22
N PRO A 65 -6.78 -12.55 16.27
CA PRO A 65 -6.15 -12.14 17.52
C PRO A 65 -7.17 -11.53 18.48
N ALA A 66 -6.85 -11.53 19.77
CA ALA A 66 -7.65 -10.84 20.79
C ALA A 66 -7.46 -9.31 20.73
N ALA A 67 -6.28 -8.84 20.36
CA ALA A 67 -5.96 -7.41 20.21
C ALA A 67 -4.68 -7.23 19.39
N VAL A 68 -4.51 -6.02 18.85
CA VAL A 68 -3.26 -5.56 18.23
C VAL A 68 -2.75 -4.33 18.95
N VAL A 69 -1.49 -4.38 19.38
CA VAL A 69 -0.76 -3.26 19.98
C VAL A 69 0.34 -2.85 19.00
N ASN A 70 0.24 -1.65 18.45
CA ASN A 70 1.26 -1.09 17.57
C ASN A 70 2.23 -0.22 18.37
N LEU A 71 3.52 -0.48 18.27
CA LEU A 71 4.60 0.30 18.89
C LEU A 71 4.91 1.60 18.13
N ALA A 72 4.36 1.73 16.93
CA ALA A 72 4.40 2.93 16.09
C ALA A 72 2.99 3.50 15.92
N PRO A 73 2.84 4.73 15.41
CA PRO A 73 1.54 5.23 15.00
C PRO A 73 0.92 4.35 13.91
N TYR A 74 -0.38 4.06 14.02
CA TYR A 74 -1.13 3.37 12.96
C TYR A 74 -1.19 4.20 11.67
N SER A 75 -1.16 5.52 11.81
CA SER A 75 -1.04 6.46 10.71
C SER A 75 -0.15 7.62 11.12
N THR A 76 0.84 7.96 10.28
CA THR A 76 1.66 9.18 10.44
C THR A 76 1.00 10.41 9.82
N GLY A 77 -0.14 10.23 9.14
CA GLY A 77 -0.82 11.28 8.39
C GLY A 77 -0.18 11.61 7.04
N THR A 78 0.88 10.89 6.66
CA THR A 78 1.59 11.11 5.37
C THR A 78 0.88 10.42 4.21
N LEU A 79 0.43 9.18 4.42
CA LEU A 79 -0.28 8.37 3.43
C LEU A 79 -1.56 7.78 4.02
N PRO A 80 -2.68 7.77 3.27
CA PRO A 80 -3.87 7.07 3.70
C PRO A 80 -3.64 5.56 3.67
N THR A 81 -3.78 4.90 4.81
CA THR A 81 -3.59 3.45 4.94
C THR A 81 -4.85 2.76 5.46
N PHE A 82 -5.20 1.61 4.88
CA PHE A 82 -6.41 0.87 5.20
C PHE A 82 -6.23 -0.19 6.30
N GLY A 83 -5.00 -0.45 6.74
CA GLY A 83 -4.74 -1.50 7.71
C GLY A 83 -5.56 -1.38 9.00
N PRO A 84 -5.59 -0.22 9.67
CA PRO A 84 -6.38 -0.01 10.88
C PRO A 84 -7.88 -0.20 10.66
N HIS A 85 -8.43 0.30 9.52
CA HIS A 85 -9.83 0.11 9.17
C HIS A 85 -10.21 -1.36 9.08
N LEU A 86 -9.43 -2.15 8.36
CA LEU A 86 -9.68 -3.59 8.20
C LEU A 86 -9.66 -4.33 9.53
N LEU A 87 -8.74 -4.01 10.42
CA LEU A 87 -8.67 -4.61 11.75
C LEU A 87 -9.91 -4.27 12.59
N LEU A 88 -10.33 -3.00 12.59
CA LEU A 88 -11.55 -2.58 13.29
C LEU A 88 -12.81 -3.20 12.69
N ASP A 89 -12.90 -3.31 11.35
CA ASP A 89 -14.01 -3.96 10.65
C ASP A 89 -14.10 -5.46 11.01
N ALA A 90 -12.94 -6.10 11.18
CA ALA A 90 -12.87 -7.49 11.68
C ALA A 90 -13.16 -7.62 13.19
N GLY A 91 -13.43 -6.51 13.88
CA GLY A 91 -13.72 -6.49 15.30
C GLY A 91 -12.51 -6.65 16.22
N VAL A 92 -11.32 -6.41 15.72
CA VAL A 92 -10.08 -6.51 16.49
C VAL A 92 -9.80 -5.18 17.21
N PRO A 93 -9.74 -5.16 18.55
CA PRO A 93 -9.37 -3.97 19.32
C PRO A 93 -7.94 -3.53 19.02
N LEU A 94 -7.76 -2.23 18.80
CA LEU A 94 -6.48 -1.61 18.49
C LEU A 94 -5.98 -0.75 19.64
N PHE A 95 -4.67 -0.82 19.87
CA PHE A 95 -3.96 0.00 20.83
C PHE A 95 -2.69 0.55 20.21
N GLU A 96 -2.40 1.82 20.48
CA GLU A 96 -1.19 2.49 20.02
C GLU A 96 -0.28 2.79 21.18
N ALA A 97 0.98 2.36 21.11
CA ALA A 97 1.99 2.53 22.13
C ALA A 97 3.20 3.34 21.63
N ALA A 98 2.97 4.19 20.62
CA ALA A 98 4.00 5.04 20.04
C ALA A 98 4.66 5.94 21.11
N GLY A 99 5.99 6.01 21.05
CA GLY A 99 6.77 6.81 22.01
C GLY A 99 6.92 6.19 23.40
N THR A 100 6.49 4.94 23.61
CA THR A 100 6.64 4.24 24.89
C THR A 100 7.83 3.29 24.87
N ASP A 101 8.42 3.03 26.06
CA ASP A 101 9.51 2.04 26.21
C ASP A 101 8.96 0.60 26.42
N LEU A 102 8.09 0.16 25.50
CA LEU A 102 7.51 -1.18 25.53
C LEU A 102 8.38 -2.22 24.84
N ARG A 103 9.13 -1.82 23.80
CA ARG A 103 9.93 -2.74 22.97
C ARG A 103 10.84 -3.65 23.80
N GLY A 104 11.56 -3.09 24.78
CA GLY A 104 12.44 -3.85 25.68
C GLY A 104 11.71 -4.80 26.64
N LYS A 105 10.40 -4.67 26.80
CA LYS A 105 9.57 -5.43 27.75
C LYS A 105 8.73 -6.52 27.08
N ILE A 106 8.68 -6.53 25.75
CA ILE A 106 8.01 -7.57 24.96
C ILE A 106 8.77 -8.88 25.09
N ARG A 107 8.02 -9.96 25.38
CA ARG A 107 8.56 -11.33 25.50
C ARG A 107 7.62 -12.29 24.78
N ASP A 108 7.99 -12.73 23.56
CA ASP A 108 7.19 -13.69 22.79
C ASP A 108 6.83 -14.93 23.60
N GLY A 109 5.59 -15.38 23.47
CA GLY A 109 5.06 -16.56 24.16
C GLY A 109 4.67 -16.35 25.63
N LYS A 110 4.84 -15.16 26.22
CA LYS A 110 4.36 -14.87 27.59
C LYS A 110 2.88 -14.54 27.59
N LYS A 111 2.20 -14.83 28.70
CA LYS A 111 0.83 -14.36 28.92
C LYS A 111 0.86 -12.85 29.07
N ALA A 112 -0.08 -12.17 28.40
CA ALA A 112 -0.25 -10.75 28.47
C ALA A 112 -1.72 -10.40 28.65
N THR A 113 -1.97 -9.23 29.21
CA THR A 113 -3.30 -8.63 29.32
C THR A 113 -3.24 -7.18 28.87
N VAL A 114 -4.32 -6.73 28.27
CA VAL A 114 -4.54 -5.32 27.92
C VAL A 114 -5.87 -4.88 28.50
N SER A 115 -5.83 -3.88 29.39
CA SER A 115 -7.06 -3.31 29.95
C SER A 115 -7.81 -2.46 28.93
N PRO A 116 -9.09 -2.15 29.15
CA PRO A 116 -9.85 -1.22 28.30
C PRO A 116 -9.18 0.15 28.15
N THR A 117 -8.47 0.59 29.19
CA THR A 117 -7.74 1.86 29.20
C THR A 117 -6.33 1.74 28.58
N GLY A 118 -5.95 0.57 28.07
CA GLY A 118 -4.68 0.34 27.40
C GLY A 118 -3.50 0.00 28.32
N GLN A 119 -3.71 -0.28 29.63
CA GLN A 119 -2.62 -0.78 30.48
C GLN A 119 -2.22 -2.18 30.04
N ILE A 120 -0.94 -2.37 29.77
CA ILE A 120 -0.38 -3.62 29.29
C ILE A 120 0.39 -4.29 30.45
N THR A 121 0.02 -5.56 30.71
CA THR A 121 0.72 -6.42 31.67
C THR A 121 1.29 -7.64 30.96
N VAL A 122 2.58 -7.95 31.21
CA VAL A 122 3.24 -9.12 30.67
C VAL A 122 3.69 -10.02 31.82
N GLY A 123 3.14 -11.22 31.87
CA GLY A 123 3.29 -12.10 33.03
C GLY A 123 2.61 -11.53 34.28
N ARG A 124 3.41 -11.10 35.26
CA ARG A 124 2.90 -10.46 36.50
C ARG A 124 3.31 -9.00 36.66
N LYS A 125 3.92 -8.41 35.62
CA LYS A 125 4.47 -7.04 35.70
C LYS A 125 3.74 -6.13 34.71
N VAL A 126 3.41 -4.94 35.16
CA VAL A 126 2.96 -3.87 34.26
C VAL A 126 4.13 -3.52 33.35
N ALA A 127 3.93 -3.70 32.05
CA ALA A 127 4.94 -3.40 31.04
C ALA A 127 4.86 -1.93 30.59
N GLY A 128 3.66 -1.38 30.48
CA GLY A 128 3.47 0.00 30.06
C GLY A 128 2.01 0.35 29.78
N GLN A 129 1.82 1.45 29.09
CA GLN A 129 0.52 2.01 28.73
C GLN A 129 0.50 2.23 27.22
N ALA A 130 -0.59 1.83 26.57
CA ALA A 130 -0.95 2.17 25.20
C ALA A 130 -2.23 2.99 25.22
N GLN A 131 -2.54 3.66 24.13
CA GLN A 131 -3.81 4.36 23.93
C GLN A 131 -4.74 3.45 23.13
N PRO A 132 -5.99 3.23 23.55
CA PRO A 132 -6.97 2.58 22.71
C PRO A 132 -7.24 3.45 21.48
N VAL A 133 -7.38 2.81 20.32
CA VAL A 133 -7.62 3.50 19.03
C VAL A 133 -9.06 3.25 18.60
N THR A 134 -9.78 4.32 18.36
CA THR A 134 -11.20 4.28 17.99
C THR A 134 -11.38 4.42 16.48
N ARG A 135 -12.56 4.01 15.98
CA ARG A 135 -12.92 4.20 14.58
C ARG A 135 -12.87 5.68 14.17
N THR A 136 -13.40 6.54 15.02
CA THR A 136 -13.42 7.99 14.75
C THR A 136 -12.02 8.58 14.55
N GLU A 137 -11.05 8.14 15.37
CA GLU A 137 -9.65 8.58 15.23
C GLU A 137 -9.02 8.05 13.96
N VAL A 138 -9.28 6.79 13.60
CA VAL A 138 -8.79 6.20 12.35
C VAL A 138 -9.36 6.91 11.13
N ASP A 139 -10.67 7.20 11.12
CA ASP A 139 -11.33 7.92 10.02
C ASP A 139 -10.81 9.37 9.91
N ALA A 140 -10.56 10.03 11.03
CA ALA A 140 -10.04 11.39 11.07
C ALA A 140 -8.60 11.47 10.51
N THR A 141 -7.71 10.57 10.96
CA THR A 141 -6.32 10.50 10.48
C THR A 141 -6.25 10.09 9.01
N PHE A 142 -7.10 9.17 8.58
CA PHE A 142 -7.21 8.78 7.18
C PHE A 142 -7.63 9.96 6.29
N SER A 143 -8.69 10.68 6.69
CA SER A 143 -9.17 11.87 5.97
C SER A 143 -8.14 12.99 5.93
N GLN A 144 -7.37 13.16 7.00
CA GLN A 144 -6.26 14.10 7.03
C GLN A 144 -5.14 13.69 6.07
N ALA A 145 -4.75 12.42 6.08
CA ALA A 145 -3.75 11.89 5.16
C ALA A 145 -4.17 12.00 3.69
N GLN A 146 -5.45 11.77 3.39
CA GLN A 146 -5.99 11.99 2.05
C GLN A 146 -5.87 13.45 1.60
N ARG A 147 -6.26 14.40 2.47
CA ARG A 147 -6.10 15.84 2.14
C ARG A 147 -4.66 16.23 1.96
N GLY A 148 -3.77 15.81 2.87
CA GLY A 148 -2.33 16.08 2.76
C GLY A 148 -1.71 15.46 1.52
N LEU A 149 -2.17 14.29 1.08
CA LEU A 149 -1.72 13.67 -0.18
C LEU A 149 -2.13 14.53 -1.37
N VAL A 150 -3.38 15.01 -1.43
CA VAL A 150 -3.87 15.89 -2.50
C VAL A 150 -3.09 17.20 -2.50
N GLU A 151 -2.93 17.86 -1.35
CA GLU A 151 -2.16 19.11 -1.22
C GLU A 151 -0.70 18.93 -1.65
N ASN A 152 -0.07 17.81 -1.27
CA ASN A 152 1.30 17.51 -1.70
C ASN A 152 1.37 17.22 -3.21
N MET A 153 0.38 16.54 -3.77
CA MET A 153 0.29 16.34 -5.22
C MET A 153 0.12 17.68 -5.94
N GLU A 154 -0.76 18.55 -5.47
CA GLU A 154 -0.94 19.90 -6.01
C GLU A 154 0.35 20.73 -5.94
N ALA A 155 1.08 20.68 -4.82
CA ALA A 155 2.35 21.39 -4.66
C ALA A 155 3.47 20.85 -5.56
N TYR A 156 3.51 19.54 -5.80
CA TYR A 156 4.50 18.92 -6.68
C TYR A 156 4.22 19.12 -8.16
N PHE A 157 2.94 19.18 -8.52
CA PHE A 157 2.51 19.20 -9.91
C PHE A 157 2.16 20.60 -10.43
N GLY A 158 2.33 21.67 -9.64
CA GLY A 158 2.21 23.05 -10.08
C GLY A 158 0.96 23.33 -10.94
N ASN A 159 1.08 23.35 -12.25
CA ASN A 159 -0.03 23.59 -13.19
C ASN A 159 -0.89 22.35 -13.47
N THR A 160 -0.82 21.30 -12.66
CA THR A 160 -1.39 19.97 -12.97
C THR A 160 -2.90 19.88 -12.75
N ILE A 161 -3.55 20.85 -12.10
CA ILE A 161 -5.01 20.88 -12.09
C ILE A 161 -5.53 21.05 -13.52
N GLU A 162 -4.91 21.91 -14.32
CA GLU A 162 -5.22 22.03 -15.76
C GLU A 162 -4.91 20.73 -16.51
N PHE A 163 -3.76 20.09 -16.22
CA PHE A 163 -3.39 18.81 -16.81
C PHE A 163 -4.35 17.69 -16.41
N ILE A 164 -4.69 17.55 -15.12
CA ILE A 164 -5.67 16.53 -14.66
C ILE A 164 -7.04 16.77 -15.30
N HIS A 165 -7.46 18.01 -15.47
CA HIS A 165 -8.71 18.30 -16.16
C HIS A 165 -8.64 18.03 -17.66
N SER A 166 -7.53 18.33 -18.32
CA SER A 166 -7.34 18.04 -19.74
C SER A 166 -7.22 16.54 -20.02
N GLU A 167 -6.57 15.80 -19.12
CA GLU A 167 -6.31 14.36 -19.25
C GLU A 167 -7.29 13.49 -18.45
N ALA A 168 -8.35 14.08 -17.88
CA ALA A 168 -9.31 13.36 -17.06
C ALA A 168 -9.91 12.13 -17.77
N ALA A 169 -10.22 12.27 -19.06
CA ALA A 169 -10.76 11.19 -19.87
C ALA A 169 -9.78 10.01 -20.00
N LEU A 170 -8.48 10.27 -20.17
CA LEU A 170 -7.44 9.25 -20.20
C LEU A 170 -7.23 8.63 -18.82
N LEU A 171 -7.12 9.46 -17.77
CA LEU A 171 -6.75 9.02 -16.43
C LEU A 171 -7.88 8.28 -15.71
N ILE A 172 -9.14 8.66 -15.98
CA ILE A 172 -10.32 8.10 -15.30
C ILE A 172 -10.96 7.00 -16.16
N ASP A 173 -11.17 7.29 -17.45
CA ASP A 173 -11.93 6.43 -18.34
C ASP A 173 -11.05 5.63 -19.32
N GLY A 174 -9.73 5.87 -19.32
CA GLY A 174 -8.79 5.23 -20.25
C GLY A 174 -8.99 5.63 -21.72
N VAL A 175 -9.71 6.72 -21.98
CA VAL A 175 -9.97 7.20 -23.36
C VAL A 175 -8.65 7.65 -23.99
N GLY A 176 -8.30 7.02 -25.13
CA GLY A 176 -7.04 7.28 -25.82
C GLY A 176 -5.92 6.30 -25.44
N ALA A 177 -6.11 5.46 -24.42
CA ALA A 177 -5.17 4.37 -24.15
C ALA A 177 -5.30 3.27 -25.24
N PRO A 178 -4.18 2.75 -25.77
CA PRO A 178 -4.24 1.69 -26.75
C PRO A 178 -4.75 0.38 -26.15
N GLU A 179 -5.50 -0.40 -26.91
CA GLU A 179 -5.87 -1.75 -26.48
C GLU A 179 -4.65 -2.68 -26.51
N LEU A 180 -4.30 -3.21 -25.35
CA LEU A 180 -3.17 -4.11 -25.18
C LEU A 180 -3.57 -5.60 -25.22
N GLY A 181 -4.89 -5.89 -25.30
CA GLY A 181 -5.45 -7.22 -25.18
C GLY A 181 -5.25 -7.78 -23.77
N ASP A 182 -5.16 -9.10 -23.67
CA ASP A 182 -5.12 -9.81 -22.37
C ASP A 182 -3.72 -9.90 -21.74
N ILE A 183 -2.73 -9.16 -22.26
CA ILE A 183 -1.33 -9.31 -21.82
C ILE A 183 -1.14 -9.10 -20.32
N MET A 184 -1.98 -8.27 -19.68
CA MET A 184 -1.92 -7.96 -18.24
C MET A 184 -2.97 -8.72 -17.41
N THR A 185 -3.89 -9.48 -18.04
CA THR A 185 -4.99 -10.15 -17.34
C THR A 185 -4.44 -11.20 -16.39
N GLU A 186 -4.84 -11.08 -15.11
CA GLU A 186 -4.39 -11.96 -14.00
C GLU A 186 -2.87 -12.04 -13.77
N ARG A 187 -2.09 -11.19 -14.42
CA ARG A 187 -0.64 -11.13 -14.27
C ARG A 187 -0.21 -9.96 -13.38
N LYS A 188 0.91 -10.12 -12.70
CA LYS A 188 1.60 -9.00 -12.04
C LYS A 188 2.19 -8.10 -13.12
N VAL A 189 2.23 -6.81 -12.84
CA VAL A 189 2.84 -5.80 -13.74
C VAL A 189 3.95 -5.09 -12.97
N LEU A 190 5.11 -4.99 -13.59
CA LEU A 190 6.24 -4.21 -13.09
C LEU A 190 6.49 -3.04 -14.04
N VAL A 191 6.30 -1.82 -13.54
CA VAL A 191 6.62 -0.59 -14.27
C VAL A 191 7.97 -0.08 -13.80
N VAL A 192 8.90 0.12 -14.71
CA VAL A 192 10.25 0.62 -14.43
C VAL A 192 10.45 1.97 -15.12
N SER A 193 10.61 3.01 -14.30
CA SER A 193 10.95 4.36 -14.76
C SER A 193 12.44 4.64 -14.64
N PRO A 194 13.00 5.57 -15.43
CA PRO A 194 14.40 5.93 -15.32
C PRO A 194 14.71 6.55 -13.95
N ALA A 195 15.68 5.98 -13.25
CA ALA A 195 16.21 6.51 -11.99
C ALA A 195 17.68 6.13 -11.84
N PRO A 196 18.48 6.89 -11.09
CA PRO A 196 19.91 6.59 -10.90
C PRO A 196 20.16 5.21 -10.27
N ASP A 197 19.23 4.74 -9.44
CA ASP A 197 19.31 3.48 -8.69
C ASP A 197 18.49 2.33 -9.33
N THR A 198 17.98 2.49 -10.57
CA THR A 198 17.16 1.49 -11.25
C THR A 198 17.83 0.11 -11.28
N ARG A 199 19.13 0.04 -11.57
CA ARG A 199 19.86 -1.23 -11.60
C ARG A 199 19.87 -1.92 -10.24
N GLN A 200 20.16 -1.19 -9.17
CA GLN A 200 20.19 -1.73 -7.82
C GLN A 200 18.82 -2.26 -7.41
N ARG A 201 17.77 -1.50 -7.66
CA ARG A 201 16.38 -1.91 -7.37
C ARG A 201 15.96 -3.15 -8.13
N MET A 202 16.37 -3.28 -9.38
CA MET A 202 16.08 -4.48 -10.18
C MET A 202 16.78 -5.72 -9.63
N GLU A 203 18.01 -5.60 -9.11
CA GLU A 203 18.70 -6.70 -8.42
C GLU A 203 17.94 -7.16 -7.18
N GLU A 204 17.39 -6.22 -6.41
CA GLU A 204 16.56 -6.53 -5.22
C GLU A 204 15.25 -7.25 -5.61
N LEU A 205 14.73 -6.98 -6.81
CA LEU A 205 13.50 -7.59 -7.34
C LEU A 205 13.73 -8.92 -8.07
N LYS A 206 14.96 -9.41 -8.15
CA LYS A 206 15.30 -10.63 -8.92
C LYS A 206 14.42 -11.84 -8.56
N ASN A 207 14.18 -12.07 -7.26
CA ASN A 207 13.31 -13.16 -6.82
C ASN A 207 11.85 -12.95 -7.25
N PHE A 208 11.37 -11.71 -7.21
CA PHE A 208 10.04 -11.35 -7.68
C PHE A 208 9.89 -11.61 -9.19
N MET A 209 10.89 -11.23 -9.97
CA MET A 209 10.93 -11.46 -11.43
C MET A 209 10.87 -12.96 -11.76
N GLN A 210 11.62 -13.78 -11.02
CA GLN A 210 11.67 -15.23 -11.25
C GLN A 210 10.39 -15.95 -10.81
N GLU A 211 9.80 -15.53 -9.71
CA GLU A 211 8.64 -16.22 -9.13
C GLU A 211 7.33 -15.85 -9.85
N TYR A 212 7.16 -14.58 -10.19
CA TYR A 212 5.89 -14.07 -10.72
C TYR A 212 5.88 -13.88 -12.24
N THR A 213 7.05 -13.89 -12.90
CA THR A 213 7.15 -13.58 -14.34
C THR A 213 6.21 -12.44 -14.76
N PRO A 214 6.37 -11.24 -14.16
CA PRO A 214 5.44 -10.13 -14.36
C PRO A 214 5.48 -9.65 -15.80
N VAL A 215 4.44 -8.93 -16.22
CA VAL A 215 4.53 -8.08 -17.42
C VAL A 215 5.45 -6.90 -17.08
N VAL A 216 6.49 -6.72 -17.88
CA VAL A 216 7.50 -5.67 -17.67
C VAL A 216 7.22 -4.49 -18.59
N ILE A 217 7.00 -3.33 -18.00
CA ILE A 217 6.81 -2.07 -18.72
C ILE A 217 8.04 -1.20 -18.48
N GLY A 218 8.78 -0.89 -19.55
CA GLY A 218 9.90 0.03 -19.51
C GLY A 218 9.48 1.43 -19.96
N VAL A 219 9.73 2.44 -19.13
CA VAL A 219 9.42 3.85 -19.47
C VAL A 219 10.68 4.52 -20.01
N GLY A 220 10.64 5.00 -21.26
CA GLY A 220 11.77 5.69 -21.89
C GLY A 220 13.09 4.92 -21.74
N ALA A 221 14.15 5.58 -21.30
CA ALA A 221 15.49 5.01 -21.13
C ALA A 221 15.57 3.83 -20.14
N ALA A 222 14.54 3.60 -19.32
CA ALA A 222 14.52 2.42 -18.46
C ALA A 222 14.38 1.13 -19.26
N ALA A 223 13.80 1.17 -20.46
CA ALA A 223 13.76 0.02 -21.38
C ALA A 223 15.18 -0.47 -21.75
N ASP A 224 16.09 0.46 -22.04
CA ASP A 224 17.49 0.14 -22.35
C ASP A 224 18.23 -0.41 -21.12
N THR A 225 17.93 0.14 -19.96
CA THR A 225 18.49 -0.36 -18.70
C THR A 225 18.06 -1.79 -18.44
N LEU A 226 16.77 -2.10 -18.58
CA LEU A 226 16.22 -3.45 -18.45
C LEU A 226 16.86 -4.42 -19.44
N ALA A 227 16.91 -4.07 -20.74
CA ALA A 227 17.52 -4.88 -21.77
C ALA A 227 19.00 -5.19 -21.46
N SER A 228 19.76 -4.17 -21.00
CA SER A 228 21.17 -4.33 -20.61
C SER A 228 21.37 -5.26 -19.39
N MET A 229 20.33 -5.47 -18.58
CA MET A 229 20.32 -6.41 -17.45
C MET A 229 19.76 -7.80 -17.83
N GLY A 230 19.38 -8.00 -19.09
CA GLY A 230 18.82 -9.26 -19.58
C GLY A 230 17.32 -9.41 -19.35
N TYR A 231 16.61 -8.33 -19.00
CA TYR A 231 15.16 -8.30 -18.92
C TYR A 231 14.57 -7.69 -20.19
N ALA A 232 13.86 -8.46 -20.99
CA ALA A 232 13.13 -7.94 -22.14
C ALA A 232 11.84 -7.26 -21.66
N PRO A 233 11.59 -5.96 -21.94
CA PRO A 233 10.29 -5.36 -21.69
C PRO A 233 9.22 -6.00 -22.60
N ASP A 234 8.03 -6.24 -22.03
CA ASP A 234 6.84 -6.61 -22.83
C ASP A 234 6.22 -5.37 -23.48
N ILE A 235 6.35 -4.23 -22.80
CA ILE A 235 5.81 -2.95 -23.27
C ILE A 235 6.85 -1.86 -23.03
N ILE A 236 7.01 -0.96 -23.98
CA ILE A 236 7.83 0.25 -23.89
C ILE A 236 6.91 1.46 -24.04
N VAL A 237 6.98 2.39 -23.07
CA VAL A 237 6.15 3.62 -23.05
C VAL A 237 7.04 4.84 -23.06
N GLY A 238 6.79 5.79 -23.94
CA GLY A 238 7.48 7.08 -23.92
C GLY A 238 7.94 7.57 -25.29
N ASP A 239 8.76 8.64 -25.31
CA ASP A 239 9.31 9.19 -26.55
C ASP A 239 10.35 8.20 -27.12
N PRO A 240 10.24 7.77 -28.38
CA PRO A 240 11.20 6.88 -29.01
C PRO A 240 12.62 7.44 -29.05
N LYS A 241 12.80 8.75 -28.90
CA LYS A 241 14.14 9.36 -28.85
C LYS A 241 14.94 8.92 -27.64
N ASP A 242 14.26 8.56 -26.55
CA ASP A 242 14.87 8.19 -25.27
C ASP A 242 15.19 6.70 -25.21
N VAL A 243 14.92 5.92 -26.29
CA VAL A 243 15.08 4.47 -26.33
C VAL A 243 15.98 4.09 -27.49
N ALA A 244 16.90 3.15 -27.26
CA ALA A 244 17.78 2.61 -28.31
C ALA A 244 16.98 1.90 -29.42
N SER A 245 17.37 2.09 -30.66
CA SER A 245 16.64 1.55 -31.83
C SER A 245 16.53 0.03 -31.81
N GLU A 246 17.49 -0.68 -31.23
CA GLU A 246 17.46 -2.14 -31.08
C GLU A 246 16.32 -2.60 -30.14
N ASN A 247 16.03 -1.85 -29.08
CA ASN A 247 14.94 -2.15 -28.16
C ASN A 247 13.57 -1.78 -28.75
N LEU A 248 13.50 -0.72 -29.56
CA LEU A 248 12.29 -0.36 -30.29
C LEU A 248 11.90 -1.38 -31.37
N ARG A 249 12.86 -2.16 -31.86
CA ARG A 249 12.67 -3.26 -32.85
C ARG A 249 12.52 -4.62 -32.21
N SER A 250 12.43 -4.69 -30.89
CA SER A 250 12.16 -5.93 -30.16
C SER A 250 10.69 -6.35 -30.30
N ASP A 251 10.31 -7.49 -29.71
CA ASP A 251 8.91 -7.94 -29.67
C ASP A 251 8.03 -7.12 -28.71
N ALA A 252 8.58 -6.10 -28.05
CA ALA A 252 7.84 -5.23 -27.13
C ALA A 252 6.78 -4.40 -27.86
N LYS A 253 5.61 -4.26 -27.25
CA LYS A 253 4.62 -3.29 -27.73
C LYS A 253 5.09 -1.88 -27.36
N VAL A 254 5.25 -1.00 -28.36
CA VAL A 254 5.68 0.38 -28.14
C VAL A 254 4.47 1.31 -28.11
N ILE A 255 4.32 2.04 -27.00
CA ILE A 255 3.25 3.02 -26.79
C ILE A 255 3.87 4.41 -26.81
N LEU A 256 3.42 5.24 -27.72
CA LEU A 256 3.89 6.62 -27.86
C LEU A 256 2.87 7.60 -27.27
N PRO A 257 3.33 8.70 -26.64
CA PRO A 257 2.48 9.83 -26.39
C PRO A 257 2.04 10.44 -27.72
N ALA A 258 0.75 10.77 -27.83
CA ALA A 258 0.18 11.45 -28.99
C ALA A 258 -0.43 12.78 -28.54
N GLU A 259 -0.37 13.77 -29.43
CA GLU A 259 -1.08 15.04 -29.28
C GLU A 259 -2.60 14.82 -29.42
N PRO A 260 -3.45 15.75 -28.96
CA PRO A 260 -4.91 15.62 -29.05
C PRO A 260 -5.44 15.48 -30.50
N ASP A 261 -4.68 15.90 -31.50
CA ASP A 261 -4.99 15.74 -32.91
C ASP A 261 -4.60 14.36 -33.49
N GLY A 262 -4.01 13.49 -32.62
CA GLY A 262 -3.54 12.15 -32.98
C GLY A 262 -2.12 12.10 -33.55
N TYR A 263 -1.42 13.24 -33.64
CA TYR A 263 -0.01 13.24 -34.05
C TYR A 263 0.87 12.67 -32.92
N ALA A 264 1.64 11.62 -33.25
CA ALA A 264 2.60 11.00 -32.33
C ALA A 264 4.03 11.32 -32.78
N PRO A 265 4.73 12.22 -32.08
CA PRO A 265 6.13 12.53 -32.40
C PRO A 265 6.98 11.26 -32.30
N GLY A 266 7.81 11.01 -33.33
CA GLY A 266 8.71 9.85 -33.37
C GLY A 266 8.09 8.55 -33.90
N LEU A 267 6.85 8.56 -34.36
CA LEU A 267 6.22 7.38 -34.98
C LEU A 267 7.06 6.82 -36.15
N GLU A 268 7.66 7.69 -36.97
CA GLU A 268 8.53 7.31 -38.07
C GLU A 268 9.69 6.42 -37.65
N ARG A 269 10.21 6.60 -36.42
CA ARG A 269 11.34 5.83 -35.90
C ARG A 269 10.98 4.38 -35.55
N ILE A 270 9.70 4.08 -35.42
CA ILE A 270 9.21 2.73 -35.08
C ILE A 270 8.76 1.98 -36.33
N GLN A 271 8.44 2.71 -37.39
CA GLN A 271 7.95 2.13 -38.65
C GLN A 271 9.07 1.63 -39.58
N ASP A 272 10.33 2.01 -39.32
CA ASP A 272 11.52 1.52 -40.02
C ASP A 272 12.11 0.27 -39.34
#